data_dcebb0ac06283fd71f8f49bf47322acc
#
_entry.id   dcebb0ac06283fd71f8f49bf47322acc
#
_cell.length_a   1.000
_cell.length_b   1.000
_cell.length_c   1.000
_cell.angle_alpha   90.00
_cell.angle_beta   90.00
_cell.angle_gamma   90.00
#
_symmetry.space_group_name_H-M   'P 1'
#
loop_
_entity.id
_entity.type
_entity.pdbx_description
1 polymer ?
#
loop_
_entity_poly.entity_id
_entity_poly.type
_entity_poly.pdbx_seq_one_letter_code
_entity_poly.pdbx_strand_id
1 'polypeptide(L)'
;MATRLDDIPSASADAERDDPPRLKVAYVMSRFPKLSETFILGEILAVEEHGVEVELFPLLRERAEVVHPEAETLCERARFQPFLSVPILRSQLHFLHRNPGAYLRTLRDLLRGTWGSANFLFGALGIFPKVVHAARLMEAGGVAHVHCHFSSHPAAAGFVVRRLTGIPYSFTAHGSDLHVDRH
;
A
#
# COMPACT_ATOMS: atom_id res chain seq x y z
N MET A 1 -71.65 -3.67 0.21
CA MET A 1 -70.71 -2.54 0.37
C MET A 1 -69.32 -3.13 0.39
N ALA A 2 -68.64 -3.19 -0.75
CA ALA A 2 -67.35 -3.88 -0.93
C ALA A 2 -66.26 -2.83 -0.87
N THR A 3 -65.40 -2.96 0.13
CA THR A 3 -64.21 -2.07 0.30
C THR A 3 -63.09 -2.57 -0.63
N ARG A 4 -62.61 -1.68 -1.51
CA ARG A 4 -61.53 -1.93 -2.44
C ARG A 4 -60.21 -2.08 -1.69
N LEU A 5 -59.44 -3.10 -2.09
CA LEU A 5 -58.10 -3.45 -1.57
C LEU A 5 -56.93 -2.77 -2.33
N ASP A 6 -57.13 -1.57 -2.90
CA ASP A 6 -56.21 -0.98 -3.86
C ASP A 6 -55.40 0.19 -3.31
N ASP A 7 -55.36 0.43 -2.01
CA ASP A 7 -54.57 1.53 -1.42
C ASP A 7 -53.51 1.02 -0.43
N ILE A 8 -52.55 0.19 -0.93
CA ILE A 8 -51.27 -0.01 -0.22
C ILE A 8 -50.24 0.82 -0.93
N PRO A 9 -49.74 1.90 -0.33
CA PRO A 9 -48.62 2.63 -0.93
C PRO A 9 -47.36 1.72 -0.94
N SER A 10 -46.85 1.45 -2.12
CA SER A 10 -45.56 0.79 -2.27
C SER A 10 -44.51 1.69 -1.62
N ALA A 11 -44.05 1.34 -0.46
CA ALA A 11 -42.89 1.93 0.16
C ALA A 11 -41.68 1.62 -0.73
N SER A 12 -41.29 2.58 -1.55
CA SER A 12 -39.99 2.63 -2.20
C SER A 12 -38.92 2.76 -1.11
N ALA A 13 -38.48 1.62 -0.60
CA ALA A 13 -37.37 1.54 0.34
C ALA A 13 -36.07 1.51 -0.44
N ASP A 14 -35.71 2.59 -1.11
CA ASP A 14 -34.33 2.97 -1.36
C ASP A 14 -33.77 3.54 -0.05
N ALA A 15 -33.75 2.70 0.99
CA ALA A 15 -32.86 2.94 2.12
C ALA A 15 -31.44 2.74 1.59
N GLU A 16 -30.79 3.83 1.28
CA GLU A 16 -29.33 3.92 1.11
C GLU A 16 -28.74 3.21 2.33
N ARG A 17 -28.29 1.97 2.13
CA ARG A 17 -27.60 1.21 3.17
C ARG A 17 -26.31 1.95 3.40
N ASP A 18 -26.23 2.65 4.51
CA ASP A 18 -25.02 3.23 5.07
C ASP A 18 -24.13 2.04 5.49
N ASP A 19 -23.50 1.41 4.48
CA ASP A 19 -22.54 0.33 4.73
C ASP A 19 -21.42 0.93 5.59
N PRO A 20 -21.05 0.30 6.71
CA PRO A 20 -19.97 0.80 7.56
C PRO A 20 -18.73 1.00 6.72
N PRO A 21 -17.93 2.05 6.98
CA PRO A 21 -16.75 2.34 6.19
C PRO A 21 -15.84 1.11 6.16
N ARG A 22 -15.57 0.60 4.94
CA ARG A 22 -14.74 -0.59 4.76
C ARG A 22 -13.33 -0.31 5.28
N LEU A 23 -12.78 -1.26 6.03
CA LEU A 23 -11.39 -1.19 6.46
C LEU A 23 -10.49 -1.12 5.22
N LYS A 24 -9.66 -0.08 5.12
CA LYS A 24 -8.75 0.12 4.01
C LYS A 24 -7.34 -0.25 4.41
N VAL A 25 -6.71 -1.17 3.68
CA VAL A 25 -5.36 -1.67 3.92
C VAL A 25 -4.49 -1.43 2.69
N ALA A 26 -3.30 -0.87 2.87
CA ALA A 26 -2.31 -0.73 1.81
C ALA A 26 -1.36 -1.94 1.79
N TYR A 27 -1.19 -2.55 0.61
CA TYR A 27 -0.21 -3.60 0.37
C TYR A 27 1.02 -3.04 -0.32
N VAL A 28 2.18 -3.22 0.29
CA VAL A 28 3.48 -2.77 -0.26
C VAL A 28 4.33 -3.98 -0.60
N MET A 29 4.81 -4.05 -1.83
CA MET A 29 5.65 -5.13 -2.34
C MET A 29 6.78 -4.58 -3.21
N SER A 30 7.86 -5.36 -3.36
CA SER A 30 9.04 -4.92 -4.11
C SER A 30 8.72 -4.66 -5.57
N ARG A 31 8.05 -5.61 -6.22
CA ARG A 31 7.68 -5.57 -7.66
C ARG A 31 6.31 -6.19 -7.86
N PHE A 32 5.59 -5.69 -8.87
CA PHE A 32 4.29 -6.24 -9.25
C PHE A 32 4.01 -5.97 -10.73
N PRO A 33 3.34 -6.88 -11.48
CA PRO A 33 3.03 -8.26 -11.12
C PRO A 33 4.26 -9.16 -11.22
N LYS A 34 4.36 -10.21 -10.39
CA LYS A 34 5.46 -11.16 -10.44
C LYS A 34 4.94 -12.59 -10.38
N LEU A 35 5.20 -13.37 -11.43
CA LEU A 35 4.69 -14.73 -11.61
C LEU A 35 5.02 -15.68 -10.45
N SER A 36 6.18 -15.50 -9.82
CA SER A 36 6.61 -16.32 -8.68
C SER A 36 5.93 -15.96 -7.36
N GLU A 37 5.09 -14.94 -7.33
CA GLU A 37 4.47 -14.40 -6.11
C GLU A 37 2.93 -14.48 -6.17
N THR A 38 2.39 -15.54 -6.80
CA THR A 38 0.93 -15.79 -6.91
C THR A 38 0.24 -15.92 -5.56
N PHE A 39 0.98 -16.28 -4.51
CA PHE A 39 0.46 -16.33 -3.15
C PHE A 39 0.04 -14.93 -2.63
N ILE A 40 0.74 -13.85 -3.03
CA ILE A 40 0.35 -12.47 -2.70
C ILE A 40 -0.98 -12.13 -3.39
N LEU A 41 -1.13 -12.52 -4.65
CA LEU A 41 -2.38 -12.36 -5.38
C LEU A 41 -3.55 -13.06 -4.67
N GLY A 42 -3.36 -14.33 -4.32
CA GLY A 42 -4.37 -15.11 -3.60
C GLY A 42 -4.73 -14.51 -2.24
N GLU A 43 -3.74 -14.00 -1.49
CA GLU A 43 -3.96 -13.31 -0.22
C GLU A 43 -4.79 -12.02 -0.39
N ILE A 44 -4.45 -11.18 -1.39
CA ILE A 44 -5.18 -9.94 -1.68
C ILE A 44 -6.65 -10.25 -1.99
N LEU A 45 -6.91 -11.20 -2.88
CA LEU A 45 -8.26 -11.58 -3.26
C LEU A 45 -9.05 -12.12 -2.06
N ALA A 46 -8.45 -12.98 -1.25
CA ALA A 46 -9.09 -13.51 -0.05
C ALA A 46 -9.42 -12.41 0.97
N VAL A 47 -8.54 -11.45 1.16
CA VAL A 47 -8.77 -10.32 2.07
C VAL A 47 -9.91 -9.43 1.56
N GLU A 48 -10.01 -9.21 0.25
CA GLU A 48 -11.10 -8.44 -0.36
C GLU A 48 -12.45 -9.14 -0.26
N GLU A 49 -12.48 -10.49 -0.38
CA GLU A 49 -13.68 -11.29 -0.14
C GLU A 49 -14.24 -11.12 1.29
N HIS A 50 -13.38 -10.78 2.25
CA HIS A 50 -13.77 -10.47 3.63
C HIS A 50 -14.19 -8.99 3.84
N GLY A 51 -14.38 -8.23 2.76
CA GLY A 51 -14.89 -6.87 2.82
C GLY A 51 -13.83 -5.80 3.14
N VAL A 52 -12.55 -6.14 3.09
CA VAL A 52 -11.45 -5.17 3.25
C VAL A 52 -11.13 -4.56 1.89
N GLU A 53 -10.98 -3.24 1.83
CA GLU A 53 -10.52 -2.54 0.62
C GLU A 53 -8.98 -2.58 0.57
N VAL A 54 -8.42 -3.16 -0.48
CA VAL A 54 -6.97 -3.26 -0.64
C VAL A 54 -6.46 -2.25 -1.67
N GLU A 55 -5.55 -1.36 -1.26
CA GLU A 55 -4.80 -0.46 -2.15
C GLU A 55 -3.38 -0.98 -2.36
N LEU A 56 -2.93 -1.05 -3.62
CA LEU A 56 -1.64 -1.62 -3.98
C LEU A 56 -0.61 -0.51 -4.24
N PHE A 57 0.53 -0.60 -3.55
CA PHE A 57 1.68 0.32 -3.68
C PHE A 57 2.97 -0.45 -3.99
N PRO A 58 3.10 -0.99 -5.22
CA PRO A 58 4.36 -1.63 -5.61
C PRO A 58 5.50 -0.61 -5.71
N LEU A 59 6.67 -0.96 -5.19
CA LEU A 59 7.85 -0.08 -5.29
C LEU A 59 8.37 0.02 -6.72
N LEU A 60 8.29 -1.09 -7.48
CA LEU A 60 8.69 -1.15 -8.88
C LEU A 60 7.64 -1.89 -9.72
N ARG A 61 7.54 -1.52 -10.98
CA ARG A 61 6.75 -2.27 -11.97
C ARG A 61 7.60 -3.38 -12.55
N GLU A 62 7.09 -4.62 -12.54
CA GLU A 62 7.68 -5.73 -13.29
C GLU A 62 7.10 -5.75 -14.71
N ARG A 63 7.96 -6.06 -15.70
CA ARG A 63 7.51 -6.36 -17.06
C ARG A 63 7.41 -7.87 -17.20
N ALA A 64 6.25 -8.44 -16.91
CA ALA A 64 6.00 -9.85 -17.11
C ALA A 64 5.42 -10.06 -18.51
N GLU A 65 5.94 -11.06 -19.25
CA GLU A 65 5.41 -11.45 -20.57
C GLU A 65 4.08 -12.20 -20.47
N VAL A 66 3.84 -12.86 -19.33
CA VAL A 66 2.60 -13.57 -18.99
C VAL A 66 2.11 -13.08 -17.65
N VAL A 67 0.86 -12.68 -17.58
CA VAL A 67 0.21 -12.20 -16.35
C VAL A 67 -1.08 -12.98 -16.14
N HIS A 68 -1.36 -13.39 -14.91
CA HIS A 68 -2.66 -13.95 -14.54
C HIS A 68 -3.77 -12.92 -14.78
N PRO A 69 -4.96 -13.30 -15.29
CA PRO A 69 -6.06 -12.35 -15.52
C PRO A 69 -6.43 -11.53 -14.29
N GLU A 70 -6.44 -12.15 -13.12
CA GLU A 70 -6.70 -11.45 -11.85
C GLU A 70 -5.61 -10.43 -11.52
N ALA A 71 -4.35 -10.71 -11.88
CA ALA A 71 -3.25 -9.79 -11.68
C ALA A 71 -3.31 -8.59 -12.64
N GLU A 72 -3.87 -8.73 -13.84
CA GLU A 72 -4.11 -7.61 -14.75
C GLU A 72 -5.07 -6.58 -14.11
N THR A 73 -6.20 -7.04 -13.58
CA THR A 73 -7.17 -6.18 -12.88
C THR A 73 -6.53 -5.46 -11.69
N LEU A 74 -5.69 -6.16 -10.92
CA LEU A 74 -4.95 -5.55 -9.82
C LEU A 74 -3.89 -4.55 -10.30
N CYS A 75 -3.24 -4.80 -11.45
CA CYS A 75 -2.28 -3.86 -12.04
C CYS A 75 -2.91 -2.54 -12.46
N GLU A 76 -4.15 -2.56 -12.96
CA GLU A 76 -4.86 -1.36 -13.39
C GLU A 76 -5.11 -0.40 -12.22
N ARG A 77 -5.39 -0.93 -11.04
CA ARG A 77 -5.62 -0.14 -9.80
C ARG A 77 -4.38 0.04 -8.93
N ALA A 78 -3.24 -0.60 -9.28
CA ALA A 78 -1.99 -0.45 -8.55
C ALA A 78 -1.39 0.96 -8.72
N ARG A 79 -1.01 1.56 -7.61
CA ARG A 79 -0.46 2.92 -7.56
C ARG A 79 1.06 2.90 -7.79
N PHE A 80 1.47 2.74 -9.04
CA PHE A 80 2.88 2.84 -9.41
C PHE A 80 3.37 4.29 -9.35
N GLN A 81 4.45 4.51 -8.63
CA GLN A 81 5.05 5.85 -8.50
C GLN A 81 6.32 5.96 -9.34
N PRO A 82 6.51 7.06 -10.09
CA PRO A 82 7.80 7.34 -10.74
C PRO A 82 8.88 7.61 -9.69
N PHE A 83 10.15 7.61 -10.09
CA PHE A 83 11.25 7.96 -9.16
C PHE A 83 11.28 9.45 -8.82
N LEU A 84 10.93 10.29 -9.79
CA LEU A 84 10.90 11.74 -9.61
C LEU A 84 9.68 12.32 -10.35
N SER A 85 8.95 13.20 -9.67
CA SER A 85 7.83 13.94 -10.25
C SER A 85 7.48 15.13 -9.35
N VAL A 86 6.73 16.09 -9.88
CA VAL A 86 6.24 17.24 -9.08
C VAL A 86 5.41 16.81 -7.86
N PRO A 87 4.49 15.82 -7.96
CA PRO A 87 3.78 15.30 -6.78
C PRO A 87 4.70 14.72 -5.72
N ILE A 88 5.75 13.98 -6.12
CA ILE A 88 6.75 13.44 -5.20
C ILE A 88 7.47 14.58 -4.47
N LEU A 89 7.94 15.59 -5.19
CA LEU A 89 8.62 16.74 -4.58
C LEU A 89 7.70 17.48 -3.61
N ARG A 90 6.45 17.71 -3.99
CA ARG A 90 5.44 18.31 -3.09
C ARG A 90 5.22 17.50 -1.82
N SER A 91 5.33 16.18 -1.89
CA SER A 91 5.18 15.32 -0.71
C SER A 91 6.40 15.38 0.21
N GLN A 92 7.63 15.50 -0.34
CA GLN A 92 8.82 15.77 0.48
C GLN A 92 8.66 17.09 1.25
N LEU A 93 8.30 18.16 0.54
CA LEU A 93 8.08 19.47 1.14
C LEU A 93 6.97 19.45 2.19
N HIS A 94 5.87 18.71 1.92
CA HIS A 94 4.77 18.58 2.87
C HIS A 94 5.24 17.99 4.21
N PHE A 95 5.92 16.85 4.23
CA PHE A 95 6.38 16.22 5.46
C PHE A 95 7.54 16.97 6.10
N LEU A 96 8.44 17.53 5.29
CA LEU A 96 9.51 18.36 5.80
C LEU A 96 8.99 19.63 6.49
N HIS A 97 7.90 20.21 6.01
CA HIS A 97 7.27 21.38 6.61
C HIS A 97 6.42 21.04 7.83
N ARG A 98 5.63 19.94 7.73
CA ARG A 98 4.73 19.48 8.80
C ARG A 98 5.47 19.02 10.04
N ASN A 99 6.55 18.25 9.88
CA ASN A 99 7.38 17.76 10.97
C ASN A 99 8.83 17.46 10.49
N PRO A 100 9.68 18.49 10.39
CA PRO A 100 11.06 18.35 9.91
C PRO A 100 11.87 17.36 10.75
N GLY A 101 11.64 17.35 12.06
CA GLY A 101 12.33 16.43 12.97
C GLY A 101 11.98 14.97 12.73
N ALA A 102 10.71 14.64 12.47
CA ALA A 102 10.32 13.27 12.12
C ALA A 102 10.88 12.86 10.75
N TYR A 103 10.78 13.74 9.76
CA TYR A 103 11.29 13.48 8.41
C TYR A 103 12.80 13.19 8.43
N LEU A 104 13.61 14.07 9.02
CA LEU A 104 15.07 13.92 9.05
C LEU A 104 15.51 12.72 9.90
N ARG A 105 14.84 12.46 11.03
CA ARG A 105 15.12 11.26 11.84
C ARG A 105 14.79 9.98 11.08
N THR A 106 13.67 9.95 10.35
CA THR A 106 13.27 8.79 9.54
C THR A 106 14.32 8.52 8.46
N LEU A 107 14.73 9.54 7.71
CA LEU A 107 15.79 9.40 6.70
C LEU A 107 17.11 8.93 7.33
N ARG A 108 17.55 9.54 8.43
CA ARG A 108 18.77 9.13 9.15
C ARG A 108 18.72 7.67 9.60
N ASP A 109 17.59 7.27 10.21
CA ASP A 109 17.45 5.93 10.79
C ASP A 109 17.38 4.87 9.66
N LEU A 110 16.73 5.19 8.52
CA LEU A 110 16.74 4.38 7.32
C LEU A 110 18.17 4.18 6.78
N LEU A 111 18.93 5.27 6.62
CA LEU A 111 20.31 5.22 6.15
C LEU A 111 21.23 4.43 7.08
N ARG A 112 21.08 4.61 8.39
CA ARG A 112 21.83 3.85 9.39
C ARG A 112 21.52 2.36 9.35
N GLY A 113 20.25 2.01 9.23
CA GLY A 113 19.80 0.60 9.16
C GLY A 113 20.24 -0.11 7.88
N THR A 114 20.58 0.63 6.82
CA THR A 114 21.01 0.07 5.54
C THR A 114 22.51 0.24 5.25
N TRP A 115 23.26 0.89 6.16
CA TRP A 115 24.67 1.25 5.95
C TRP A 115 25.63 0.06 5.72
N GLY A 116 25.29 -1.12 6.24
CA GLY A 116 26.10 -2.34 6.11
C GLY A 116 26.07 -2.97 4.72
N SER A 117 25.20 -2.51 3.80
CA SER A 117 25.07 -3.04 2.44
C SER A 117 24.83 -1.92 1.44
N ALA A 118 25.76 -1.75 0.49
CA ALA A 118 25.63 -0.75 -0.56
C ALA A 118 24.34 -0.92 -1.37
N ASN A 119 23.96 -2.15 -1.67
CA ASN A 119 22.71 -2.44 -2.40
C ASN A 119 21.46 -1.99 -1.64
N PHE A 120 21.39 -2.29 -0.34
CA PHE A 120 20.27 -1.83 0.50
C PHE A 120 20.28 -0.31 0.68
N LEU A 121 21.45 0.31 0.83
CA LEU A 121 21.57 1.75 0.98
C LEU A 121 21.09 2.51 -0.27
N PHE A 122 21.58 2.13 -1.46
CA PHE A 122 21.15 2.77 -2.70
C PHE A 122 19.69 2.47 -3.02
N GLY A 123 19.22 1.24 -2.74
CA GLY A 123 17.83 0.89 -2.86
C GLY A 123 16.94 1.75 -1.94
N ALA A 124 17.31 1.90 -0.67
CA ALA A 124 16.58 2.72 0.30
C ALA A 124 16.54 4.20 -0.11
N LEU A 125 17.66 4.77 -0.58
CA LEU A 125 17.70 6.13 -1.10
C LEU A 125 16.79 6.30 -2.34
N GLY A 126 16.81 5.34 -3.27
CA GLY A 126 15.99 5.38 -4.47
C GLY A 126 14.49 5.28 -4.18
N ILE A 127 14.09 4.47 -3.21
CA ILE A 127 12.67 4.30 -2.88
C ILE A 127 12.14 5.38 -1.92
N PHE A 128 12.99 6.00 -1.09
CA PHE A 128 12.55 6.93 -0.05
C PHE A 128 11.61 8.03 -0.55
N PRO A 129 11.92 8.77 -1.65
CA PRO A 129 11.01 9.80 -2.16
C PRO A 129 9.64 9.25 -2.59
N LYS A 130 9.63 8.06 -3.20
CA LYS A 130 8.40 7.37 -3.62
C LYS A 130 7.55 6.97 -2.42
N VAL A 131 8.20 6.42 -1.39
CA VAL A 131 7.52 5.97 -0.16
C VAL A 131 6.96 7.16 0.62
N VAL A 132 7.68 8.28 0.70
CA VAL A 132 7.15 9.53 1.29
C VAL A 132 5.90 10.00 0.54
N HIS A 133 5.88 9.89 -0.80
CA HIS A 133 4.69 10.22 -1.57
C HIS A 133 3.56 9.22 -1.34
N ALA A 134 3.87 7.91 -1.32
CA ALA A 134 2.89 6.87 -0.98
C ALA A 134 2.30 7.08 0.41
N ALA A 135 3.12 7.43 1.41
CA ALA A 135 2.67 7.75 2.76
C ALA A 135 1.62 8.87 2.78
N ARG A 136 1.84 9.93 1.98
CA ARG A 136 0.86 11.02 1.84
C ARG A 136 -0.43 10.56 1.17
N LEU A 137 -0.35 9.71 0.15
CA LEU A 137 -1.52 9.15 -0.51
C LEU A 137 -2.31 8.23 0.42
N MET A 138 -1.63 7.36 1.16
CA MET A 138 -2.24 6.46 2.15
C MET A 138 -2.95 7.24 3.26
N GLU A 139 -2.31 8.28 3.81
CA GLU A 139 -2.92 9.16 4.83
C GLU A 139 -4.15 9.87 4.28
N ALA A 140 -4.06 10.46 3.09
CA ALA A 140 -5.19 11.14 2.43
C ALA A 140 -6.32 10.18 2.03
N GLY A 141 -5.99 8.93 1.70
CA GLY A 141 -6.94 7.87 1.34
C GLY A 141 -7.60 7.19 2.53
N GLY A 142 -7.23 7.53 3.76
CA GLY A 142 -7.80 6.90 4.96
C GLY A 142 -7.33 5.47 5.18
N VAL A 143 -6.13 5.11 4.73
CA VAL A 143 -5.54 3.78 4.98
C VAL A 143 -5.36 3.58 6.48
N ALA A 144 -5.91 2.48 7.00
CA ALA A 144 -5.87 2.15 8.42
C ALA A 144 -4.66 1.27 8.80
N HIS A 145 -4.13 0.51 7.86
CA HIS A 145 -2.99 -0.38 8.07
C HIS A 145 -2.16 -0.55 6.80
N VAL A 146 -0.84 -0.76 6.95
CA VAL A 146 0.05 -1.09 5.84
C VAL A 146 0.58 -2.52 6.03
N HIS A 147 0.36 -3.38 5.04
CA HIS A 147 0.95 -4.71 5.02
C HIS A 147 2.06 -4.78 3.96
N CYS A 148 3.24 -5.27 4.36
CA CYS A 148 4.41 -5.34 3.49
C CYS A 148 4.77 -6.80 3.23
N HIS A 149 4.93 -7.17 1.96
CA HIS A 149 5.52 -8.46 1.61
C HIS A 149 7.02 -8.30 1.43
N PHE A 150 7.78 -9.18 2.08
CA PHE A 150 9.23 -9.22 2.20
C PHE A 150 9.81 -8.27 3.27
N SER A 151 10.79 -8.78 4.00
CA SER A 151 11.49 -8.09 5.10
C SER A 151 12.62 -7.14 4.62
N SER A 152 12.65 -6.83 3.33
CA SER A 152 13.65 -5.96 2.70
C SER A 152 13.12 -4.53 2.47
N HIS A 153 13.17 -4.03 1.25
CA HIS A 153 12.69 -2.67 0.90
C HIS A 153 11.20 -2.42 1.22
N PRO A 154 10.26 -3.40 1.07
CA PRO A 154 8.88 -3.17 1.48
C PRO A 154 8.72 -2.94 2.98
N ALA A 155 9.42 -3.70 3.83
CA ALA A 155 9.40 -3.47 5.28
C ALA A 155 9.99 -2.10 5.64
N ALA A 156 11.06 -1.68 4.96
CA ALA A 156 11.62 -0.34 5.10
C ALA A 156 10.61 0.76 4.67
N ALA A 157 9.81 0.50 3.64
CA ALA A 157 8.73 1.40 3.24
C ALA A 157 7.64 1.49 4.33
N GLY A 158 7.20 0.38 4.90
CA GLY A 158 6.26 0.36 6.04
C GLY A 158 6.79 1.16 7.24
N PHE A 159 8.08 1.00 7.58
CA PHE A 159 8.75 1.80 8.61
C PHE A 159 8.66 3.31 8.32
N VAL A 160 8.95 3.74 7.09
CA VAL A 160 8.88 5.16 6.69
C VAL A 160 7.45 5.68 6.81
N VAL A 161 6.45 4.94 6.28
CA VAL A 161 5.03 5.31 6.39
C VAL A 161 4.64 5.49 7.86
N ARG A 162 4.94 4.50 8.71
CA ARG A 162 4.64 4.55 10.15
C ARG A 162 5.23 5.78 10.83
N ARG A 163 6.46 6.14 10.50
CA ARG A 163 7.18 7.27 11.13
C ARG A 163 6.64 8.62 10.68
N LEU A 164 6.13 8.73 9.48
CA LEU A 164 5.64 10.00 8.94
C LEU A 164 4.14 10.24 9.19
N THR A 165 3.33 9.18 9.18
CA THR A 165 1.86 9.29 9.26
C THR A 165 1.27 8.74 10.55
N GLY A 166 1.98 7.85 11.24
CA GLY A 166 1.44 7.12 12.38
C GLY A 166 0.66 5.85 12.00
N ILE A 167 0.39 5.58 10.72
CA ILE A 167 -0.32 4.38 10.27
C ILE A 167 0.47 3.13 10.70
N PRO A 168 -0.15 2.17 11.40
CA PRO A 168 0.51 0.93 11.80
C PRO A 168 0.89 0.09 10.58
N TYR A 169 1.96 -0.69 10.70
CA TYR A 169 2.35 -1.60 9.64
C TYR A 169 2.73 -2.97 10.19
N SER A 170 2.62 -3.97 9.34
CA SER A 170 3.12 -5.33 9.51
C SER A 170 3.89 -5.76 8.26
N PHE A 171 4.67 -6.84 8.37
CA PHE A 171 5.29 -7.44 7.19
C PHE A 171 5.35 -8.96 7.33
N THR A 172 5.28 -9.64 6.19
CA THR A 172 5.53 -11.06 6.07
C THR A 172 6.92 -11.28 5.50
N ALA A 173 7.79 -11.94 6.28
CA ALA A 173 9.10 -12.37 5.81
C ALA A 173 8.95 -13.71 5.05
N HIS A 174 9.58 -13.81 3.89
CA HIS A 174 9.60 -15.02 3.08
C HIS A 174 10.97 -15.70 3.15
N GLY A 175 11.04 -16.99 2.78
CA GLY A 175 12.27 -17.76 2.88
C GLY A 175 13.48 -17.13 2.20
N SER A 176 13.27 -16.45 1.05
CA SER A 176 14.32 -15.69 0.37
C SER A 176 14.91 -14.53 1.19
N ASP A 177 14.14 -13.97 2.11
CA ASP A 177 14.61 -12.87 2.96
C ASP A 177 15.46 -13.35 4.14
N LEU A 178 15.21 -14.59 4.57
CA LEU A 178 15.83 -15.17 5.77
C LEU A 178 17.13 -15.90 5.44
N HIS A 179 17.27 -16.39 4.20
CA HIS A 179 18.37 -17.25 3.77
C HIS A 179 19.36 -16.58 2.82
N VAL A 180 19.13 -15.33 2.43
CA VAL A 180 20.15 -14.58 1.68
C VAL A 180 21.21 -14.09 2.64
N ASP A 181 22.44 -14.61 2.47
CA ASP A 181 23.60 -14.15 3.21
C ASP A 181 23.78 -12.64 3.00
N ARG A 182 23.70 -11.90 4.09
CA ARG A 182 23.91 -10.45 4.12
C ARG A 182 25.40 -10.16 4.33
N HIS A 183 26.21 -10.50 3.33
CA HIS A 183 27.62 -10.10 3.30
C HIS A 183 27.82 -8.80 2.57
#